data_8bff32e7a537adcfc2babf995ee14a25
#
_entry.id   8bff32e7a537adcfc2babf995ee14a25
#
_cell.length_a   1.000
_cell.length_b   1.000
_cell.length_c   1.000
_cell.angle_alpha   90.00
_cell.angle_beta   90.00
_cell.angle_gamma   90.00
#
_symmetry.space_group_name_H-M   'P 1'
#
loop_
_entity.id
_entity.type
_entity.pdbx_description
1 polymer ?
#
loop_
_entity_poly.entity_id
_entity_poly.type
_entity_poly.pdbx_seq_one_letter_code
_entity_poly.pdbx_strand_id
1 'polypeptide(L)'
;MVELKGRFANPEGNDGEQRAALGLLTLSIEHSITRVGHYTRLLSVSTAMSVAELVEAIMISFAWPEEVLHWSLRVKNHGLLHTYAPGALGATERMLGVRSAGHSVGESLSKGCVAQLQVGEYSFLIHATDMVKHEDAELNAVLLGAEFLPAVDSQGNTVTDAEALHPEGIPAAVLLSQVNIELAGEDTVEQVMSHVDRELKALVHDGELYEFVPLLQALDLERPANVSERSAELLTDAPVEEDSVGRAAAWARIVALSTLVGADNVDEMSESFMQAVGYRRGDVPQLQALMPSDLDPEDPLTAEEIRELSRETGRLLALAGAGGWGARPGEPVPLVPRCSMVERLEMYRFLLQR
;
A
#
# COMPACT_ATOMS: atom_id res chain seq x y z
N MET A 1 -0.69 8.01 28.42
CA MET A 1 -0.22 6.76 27.82
C MET A 1 -1.46 5.88 27.76
N VAL A 2 -2.17 5.92 26.63
CA VAL A 2 -3.36 5.09 26.38
C VAL A 2 -2.81 3.84 25.69
N GLU A 3 -2.98 2.66 26.31
CA GLU A 3 -2.71 1.39 25.68
C GLU A 3 -3.62 1.24 24.46
N LEU A 4 -3.06 1.45 23.29
CA LEU A 4 -3.66 1.05 22.02
C LEU A 4 -3.49 -0.48 21.88
N LYS A 5 -4.39 -1.24 22.50
CA LYS A 5 -4.58 -2.65 22.10
C LYS A 5 -5.10 -2.63 20.68
N GLY A 6 -4.46 -3.42 19.78
CA GLY A 6 -4.87 -3.57 18.41
C GLY A 6 -6.39 -3.69 18.31
N ARG A 7 -7.04 -2.80 17.56
CA ARG A 7 -8.52 -2.66 17.55
C ARG A 7 -9.24 -3.88 16.97
N PHE A 8 -8.51 -4.75 16.29
CA PHE A 8 -9.07 -5.93 15.61
C PHE A 8 -8.63 -7.23 16.29
N ALA A 9 -8.95 -7.41 17.59
CA ALA A 9 -8.80 -8.69 18.24
C ALA A 9 -9.88 -9.65 17.72
N ASN A 10 -9.45 -10.78 17.15
CA ASN A 10 -10.30 -11.85 16.65
C ASN A 10 -11.33 -12.26 17.70
N PRO A 11 -12.66 -12.21 17.47
CA PRO A 11 -13.63 -12.75 18.40
C PRO A 11 -13.55 -14.28 18.37
N GLU A 12 -13.28 -14.88 19.50
CA GLU A 12 -13.31 -16.33 19.68
C GLU A 12 -14.69 -16.92 19.29
N GLY A 13 -14.65 -17.75 18.29
CA GLY A 13 -15.45 -18.95 18.10
C GLY A 13 -16.98 -18.87 18.01
N ASN A 14 -17.48 -19.13 16.82
CA ASN A 14 -18.71 -19.92 16.69
C ASN A 14 -18.51 -21.01 15.61
N ASP A 15 -18.26 -22.23 16.04
CA ASP A 15 -18.13 -23.42 15.18
C ASP A 15 -19.49 -23.80 14.61
N GLY A 16 -19.69 -23.66 13.30
CA GLY A 16 -20.83 -24.29 12.65
C GLY A 16 -21.28 -23.73 11.30
N GLU A 17 -20.77 -22.59 10.80
CA GLU A 17 -21.12 -22.08 9.46
C GLU A 17 -19.95 -22.33 8.50
N GLN A 18 -20.30 -22.70 7.26
CA GLN A 18 -19.35 -22.91 6.17
C GLN A 18 -18.33 -21.74 6.16
N ARG A 19 -17.10 -22.01 6.60
CA ARG A 19 -16.01 -21.07 6.48
C ARG A 19 -15.88 -20.67 5.01
N ALA A 20 -16.33 -19.48 4.66
CA ALA A 20 -15.93 -18.85 3.40
C ALA A 20 -14.41 -18.94 3.34
N ALA A 21 -13.85 -19.38 2.21
CA ALA A 21 -12.41 -19.52 2.08
C ALA A 21 -11.76 -18.21 2.49
N LEU A 22 -10.93 -18.25 3.53
CA LEU A 22 -10.19 -17.09 4.00
C LEU A 22 -9.35 -16.55 2.84
N GLY A 23 -9.31 -15.25 2.71
CA GLY A 23 -8.60 -14.60 1.62
C GLY A 23 -8.37 -13.11 1.91
N LEU A 24 -7.53 -12.51 1.08
CA LEU A 24 -7.31 -11.08 1.05
C LEU A 24 -7.98 -10.50 -0.19
N LEU A 25 -8.81 -9.49 -0.01
CA LEU A 25 -9.46 -8.74 -1.08
C LEU A 25 -8.78 -7.39 -1.22
N THR A 26 -8.31 -7.06 -2.42
CA THR A 26 -7.74 -5.75 -2.71
C THR A 26 -8.82 -4.80 -3.19
N LEU A 27 -8.93 -3.66 -2.53
CA LEU A 27 -9.90 -2.62 -2.80
C LEU A 27 -9.21 -1.34 -3.26
N SER A 28 -9.63 -0.80 -4.40
CA SER A 28 -9.35 0.59 -4.79
C SER A 28 -10.52 1.46 -4.34
N ILE A 29 -10.24 2.47 -3.53
CA ILE A 29 -11.24 3.33 -2.92
C ILE A 29 -10.98 4.76 -3.36
N GLU A 30 -11.96 5.37 -4.01
CA GLU A 30 -11.89 6.68 -4.60
C GLU A 30 -12.83 7.64 -3.89
N HIS A 31 -12.34 8.82 -3.56
CA HIS A 31 -13.10 9.90 -2.98
C HIS A 31 -12.79 11.21 -3.72
N SER A 32 -13.81 11.86 -4.24
CA SER A 32 -13.66 13.13 -4.97
C SER A 32 -14.33 14.26 -4.22
N ILE A 33 -13.57 15.32 -3.97
CA ILE A 33 -14.09 16.55 -3.37
C ILE A 33 -14.03 17.64 -4.44
N THR A 34 -15.19 18.21 -4.76
CA THR A 34 -15.30 19.28 -5.75
C THR A 34 -14.38 20.46 -5.41
N ARG A 35 -13.54 20.87 -6.36
CA ARG A 35 -12.54 21.94 -6.24
C ARG A 35 -11.34 21.65 -5.33
N VAL A 36 -11.26 20.45 -4.74
CA VAL A 36 -10.09 20.05 -3.96
C VAL A 36 -9.27 19.04 -4.73
N GLY A 37 -9.87 17.92 -5.09
CA GLY A 37 -9.17 16.88 -5.84
C GLY A 37 -9.81 15.51 -5.71
N HIS A 38 -9.05 14.55 -6.16
CA HIS A 38 -9.41 13.14 -6.19
C HIS A 38 -8.41 12.34 -5.36
N TYR A 39 -8.91 11.63 -4.37
CA TYR A 39 -8.13 10.80 -3.46
C TYR A 39 -8.34 9.34 -3.79
N THR A 40 -7.27 8.58 -3.86
CA THR A 40 -7.32 7.13 -4.02
C THR A 40 -6.58 6.44 -2.88
N ARG A 41 -7.18 5.37 -2.35
CA ARG A 41 -6.55 4.47 -1.39
C ARG A 41 -6.62 3.05 -1.91
N LEU A 42 -5.54 2.33 -1.77
CA LEU A 42 -5.46 0.92 -2.11
C LEU A 42 -5.33 0.12 -0.81
N LEU A 43 -6.39 -0.62 -0.45
CA LEU A 43 -6.45 -1.43 0.77
C LEU A 43 -6.45 -2.92 0.44
N SER A 44 -5.68 -3.70 1.18
CA SER A 44 -5.86 -5.15 1.29
C SER A 44 -6.63 -5.44 2.57
N VAL A 45 -7.72 -6.19 2.48
CA VAL A 45 -8.60 -6.49 3.62
C VAL A 45 -8.89 -7.96 3.71
N SER A 46 -8.98 -8.50 4.93
CA SER A 46 -9.38 -9.89 5.14
C SER A 46 -10.84 -10.10 4.75
N THR A 47 -11.13 -11.19 4.04
CA THR A 47 -12.51 -11.58 3.72
C THR A 47 -13.31 -12.00 4.96
N ALA A 48 -12.64 -12.30 6.06
CA ALA A 48 -13.27 -12.66 7.34
C ALA A 48 -13.75 -11.43 8.13
N MET A 49 -13.17 -10.25 7.87
CA MET A 49 -13.55 -9.03 8.57
C MET A 49 -15.00 -8.66 8.28
N SER A 50 -15.68 -8.02 9.22
CA SER A 50 -17.05 -7.55 9.03
C SER A 50 -17.12 -6.31 8.14
N VAL A 51 -18.28 -6.03 7.57
CA VAL A 51 -18.51 -4.77 6.82
C VAL A 51 -18.35 -3.55 7.72
N ALA A 52 -18.63 -3.67 9.01
CA ALA A 52 -18.41 -2.56 9.97
C ALA A 52 -16.91 -2.25 10.10
N GLU A 53 -16.08 -3.27 10.33
CA GLU A 53 -14.62 -3.13 10.41
C GLU A 53 -14.03 -2.62 9.09
N LEU A 54 -14.57 -3.07 7.94
CA LEU A 54 -14.17 -2.53 6.65
C LEU A 54 -14.40 -1.02 6.55
N VAL A 55 -15.57 -0.54 6.98
CA VAL A 55 -15.86 0.91 6.95
C VAL A 55 -14.92 1.66 7.88
N GLU A 56 -14.63 1.14 9.06
CA GLU A 56 -13.65 1.71 9.99
C GLU A 56 -12.25 1.77 9.34
N ALA A 57 -11.79 0.68 8.74
CA ALA A 57 -10.50 0.65 8.05
C ALA A 57 -10.42 1.66 6.88
N ILE A 58 -11.51 1.84 6.13
CA ILE A 58 -11.60 2.89 5.10
C ILE A 58 -11.45 4.27 5.73
N MET A 59 -12.16 4.56 6.81
CA MET A 59 -12.08 5.88 7.45
C MET A 59 -10.68 6.16 8.02
N ILE A 60 -10.04 5.18 8.65
CA ILE A 60 -8.64 5.27 9.09
C ILE A 60 -7.73 5.58 7.90
N SER A 61 -7.91 4.90 6.77
CA SER A 61 -7.07 5.08 5.59
C SER A 61 -7.15 6.49 4.96
N PHE A 62 -8.25 7.19 5.19
CA PHE A 62 -8.44 8.60 4.80
C PHE A 62 -8.13 9.58 5.94
N ALA A 63 -7.56 9.11 7.07
CA ALA A 63 -7.30 9.91 8.27
C ALA A 63 -8.54 10.69 8.74
N TRP A 64 -9.70 10.02 8.74
CA TRP A 64 -10.97 10.66 9.11
C TRP A 64 -10.99 11.00 10.59
N PRO A 65 -11.25 12.27 10.98
CA PRO A 65 -11.01 12.73 12.35
C PRO A 65 -12.05 12.28 13.38
N GLU A 66 -13.19 11.75 12.94
CA GLU A 66 -14.34 11.47 13.80
C GLU A 66 -14.80 10.02 13.70
N GLU A 67 -15.35 9.49 14.81
CA GLU A 67 -16.02 8.20 14.78
C GLU A 67 -17.29 8.26 13.92
N VAL A 68 -17.39 7.38 12.93
CA VAL A 68 -18.48 7.37 11.96
C VAL A 68 -19.63 6.50 12.45
N LEU A 69 -20.63 7.13 13.07
CA LEU A 69 -21.81 6.44 13.61
C LEU A 69 -22.89 6.16 12.56
N HIS A 70 -22.95 6.97 11.49
CA HIS A 70 -23.98 6.89 10.47
C HIS A 70 -23.37 6.75 9.08
N TRP A 71 -23.56 5.58 8.46
CA TRP A 71 -23.11 5.30 7.12
C TRP A 71 -24.03 4.28 6.44
N SER A 72 -23.93 4.19 5.13
CA SER A 72 -24.52 3.10 4.35
C SER A 72 -23.57 2.64 3.25
N LEU A 73 -23.38 1.33 3.13
CA LEU A 73 -22.62 0.70 2.06
C LEU A 73 -23.56 0.02 1.09
N ARG A 74 -23.58 0.46 -0.17
CA ARG A 74 -24.33 -0.15 -1.26
C ARG A 74 -23.39 -0.95 -2.13
N VAL A 75 -23.64 -2.25 -2.23
CA VAL A 75 -22.80 -3.18 -3.00
C VAL A 75 -23.59 -3.71 -4.18
N LYS A 76 -23.08 -3.54 -5.38
CA LYS A 76 -23.60 -4.17 -6.59
C LYS A 76 -22.78 -5.42 -6.89
N ASN A 77 -23.35 -6.59 -6.55
CA ASN A 77 -22.72 -7.89 -6.76
C ASN A 77 -23.61 -8.77 -7.63
N HIS A 78 -23.07 -9.30 -8.73
CA HIS A 78 -23.80 -10.15 -9.69
C HIS A 78 -25.17 -9.62 -10.14
N GLY A 79 -25.28 -8.30 -10.30
CA GLY A 79 -26.53 -7.63 -10.72
C GLY A 79 -27.54 -7.38 -9.60
N LEU A 80 -27.28 -7.85 -8.39
CA LEU A 80 -28.08 -7.57 -7.20
C LEU A 80 -27.48 -6.40 -6.41
N LEU A 81 -28.34 -5.51 -5.91
CA LEU A 81 -27.97 -4.41 -5.05
C LEU A 81 -28.28 -4.76 -3.60
N HIS A 82 -27.26 -4.75 -2.76
CA HIS A 82 -27.36 -4.93 -1.32
C HIS A 82 -26.97 -3.66 -0.61
N THR A 83 -27.68 -3.32 0.46
CA THR A 83 -27.35 -2.18 1.32
C THR A 83 -27.04 -2.67 2.71
N TYR A 84 -25.92 -2.21 3.28
CA TYR A 84 -25.48 -2.50 4.65
C TYR A 84 -25.51 -1.21 5.47
N ALA A 85 -25.88 -1.30 6.73
CA ALA A 85 -25.89 -0.19 7.66
C ALA A 85 -25.46 -0.63 9.07
N PRO A 86 -24.93 0.30 9.90
CA PRO A 86 -24.50 0.01 11.26
C PRO A 86 -25.68 -0.20 12.20
N GLY A 87 -25.43 -0.85 13.34
CA GLY A 87 -26.36 -1.00 14.44
C GLY A 87 -27.47 -2.04 14.24
N ALA A 88 -28.43 -2.03 15.14
CA ALA A 88 -29.58 -2.94 15.10
C ALA A 88 -30.65 -2.44 14.10
N LEU A 89 -30.88 -3.23 13.06
CA LEU A 89 -31.84 -2.88 12.01
C LEU A 89 -33.28 -2.92 12.54
N GLY A 90 -34.04 -1.85 12.30
CA GLY A 90 -35.47 -1.79 12.55
C GLY A 90 -36.27 -2.68 11.58
N ALA A 91 -37.57 -2.88 11.89
CA ALA A 91 -38.45 -3.67 11.04
C ALA A 91 -38.56 -3.11 9.61
N THR A 92 -38.61 -1.79 9.46
CA THR A 92 -38.69 -1.11 8.16
C THR A 92 -37.43 -1.31 7.33
N GLU A 93 -36.24 -1.21 7.91
CA GLU A 93 -34.97 -1.40 7.23
C GLU A 93 -34.83 -2.84 6.72
N ARG A 94 -35.22 -3.83 7.54
CA ARG A 94 -35.26 -5.26 7.14
C ARG A 94 -36.23 -5.48 5.96
N MET A 95 -37.41 -4.85 5.99
CA MET A 95 -38.38 -4.93 4.90
C MET A 95 -37.84 -4.30 3.58
N LEU A 96 -37.01 -3.27 3.71
CA LEU A 96 -36.31 -2.65 2.56
C LEU A 96 -35.06 -3.42 2.10
N GLY A 97 -34.76 -4.57 2.72
CA GLY A 97 -33.63 -5.43 2.34
C GLY A 97 -32.28 -4.92 2.83
N VAL A 98 -32.26 -4.00 3.81
CA VAL A 98 -31.01 -3.59 4.45
C VAL A 98 -30.44 -4.74 5.28
N ARG A 99 -29.14 -4.97 5.16
CA ARG A 99 -28.39 -6.02 5.86
C ARG A 99 -27.58 -5.44 7.00
N SER A 100 -27.32 -6.26 8.01
CA SER A 100 -26.46 -5.89 9.13
C SER A 100 -25.02 -5.72 8.68
N ALA A 101 -24.32 -4.73 9.24
CA ALA A 101 -22.89 -4.52 9.07
C ALA A 101 -22.00 -5.64 9.65
N GLY A 102 -22.57 -6.59 10.41
CA GLY A 102 -21.86 -7.76 10.91
C GLY A 102 -21.63 -8.89 9.89
N HIS A 103 -22.13 -8.77 8.64
CA HIS A 103 -21.79 -9.73 7.58
C HIS A 103 -20.32 -9.62 7.24
N SER A 104 -19.69 -10.74 6.84
CA SER A 104 -18.29 -10.73 6.43
C SER A 104 -18.10 -10.04 5.07
N VAL A 105 -16.91 -9.48 4.88
CA VAL A 105 -16.50 -8.87 3.61
C VAL A 105 -16.59 -9.89 2.48
N GLY A 106 -16.15 -11.14 2.71
CA GLY A 106 -16.18 -12.21 1.71
C GLY A 106 -17.59 -12.63 1.26
N GLU A 107 -18.61 -12.47 2.12
CA GLU A 107 -20.01 -12.67 1.76
C GLU A 107 -20.62 -11.48 1.00
N SER A 108 -20.07 -10.29 1.26
CA SER A 108 -20.62 -9.01 0.80
C SER A 108 -20.00 -8.54 -0.50
N LEU A 109 -18.68 -8.71 -0.63
CA LEU A 109 -17.85 -8.22 -1.73
C LEU A 109 -17.14 -9.38 -2.43
N SER A 110 -17.10 -9.35 -3.74
CA SER A 110 -16.33 -10.30 -4.57
C SER A 110 -15.47 -9.54 -5.57
N LYS A 111 -14.41 -10.17 -6.06
CA LYS A 111 -13.56 -9.59 -7.13
C LYS A 111 -14.43 -9.10 -8.30
N GLY A 112 -14.17 -7.85 -8.72
CA GLY A 112 -14.90 -7.18 -9.80
C GLY A 112 -16.19 -6.50 -9.39
N CYS A 113 -16.60 -6.57 -8.10
CA CYS A 113 -17.77 -5.83 -7.64
C CYS A 113 -17.44 -4.35 -7.42
N VAL A 114 -18.49 -3.52 -7.49
CA VAL A 114 -18.45 -2.09 -7.21
C VAL A 114 -19.36 -1.80 -6.04
N ALA A 115 -18.89 -1.01 -5.10
CA ALA A 115 -19.66 -0.56 -3.96
C ALA A 115 -19.55 0.96 -3.78
N GLN A 116 -20.54 1.54 -3.12
CA GLN A 116 -20.57 2.94 -2.77
C GLN A 116 -20.81 3.06 -1.27
N LEU A 117 -19.85 3.64 -0.57
CA LEU A 117 -19.97 4.00 0.84
C LEU A 117 -20.40 5.47 0.94
N GLN A 118 -21.47 5.71 1.67
CA GLN A 118 -21.98 7.04 1.99
C GLN A 118 -21.79 7.29 3.47
N VAL A 119 -21.07 8.37 3.81
CA VAL A 119 -20.83 8.83 5.18
C VAL A 119 -21.24 10.29 5.26
N GLY A 120 -22.38 10.57 5.87
CA GLY A 120 -22.95 11.91 5.84
C GLY A 120 -23.14 12.41 4.40
N GLU A 121 -22.49 13.52 4.06
CA GLU A 121 -22.49 14.09 2.69
C GLU A 121 -21.37 13.54 1.80
N TYR A 122 -20.44 12.76 2.35
CA TYR A 122 -19.28 12.24 1.63
C TYR A 122 -19.56 10.86 1.01
N SER A 123 -19.09 10.67 -0.20
CA SER A 123 -19.28 9.44 -0.97
C SER A 123 -17.94 8.86 -1.40
N PHE A 124 -17.75 7.56 -1.16
CA PHE A 124 -16.56 6.80 -1.56
C PHE A 124 -16.98 5.72 -2.54
N LEU A 125 -16.29 5.67 -3.68
CA LEU A 125 -16.48 4.62 -4.67
C LEU A 125 -15.43 3.52 -4.41
N ILE A 126 -15.89 2.28 -4.29
CA ILE A 126 -15.05 1.13 -3.94
C ILE A 126 -15.09 0.12 -5.08
N HIS A 127 -13.92 -0.24 -5.58
CA HIS A 127 -13.74 -1.29 -6.58
C HIS A 127 -12.94 -2.44 -5.98
N ALA A 128 -13.53 -3.64 -5.93
CA ALA A 128 -12.82 -4.85 -5.55
C ALA A 128 -12.01 -5.35 -6.76
N THR A 129 -10.70 -5.09 -6.75
CA THR A 129 -9.83 -5.29 -7.92
C THR A 129 -9.25 -6.69 -8.00
N ASP A 130 -8.86 -7.26 -6.87
CA ASP A 130 -8.23 -8.58 -6.84
C ASP A 130 -8.58 -9.35 -5.55
N MET A 131 -8.39 -10.69 -5.58
CA MET A 131 -8.63 -11.57 -4.45
C MET A 131 -7.60 -12.68 -4.43
N VAL A 132 -6.93 -12.84 -3.30
CA VAL A 132 -5.96 -13.92 -3.03
C VAL A 132 -6.53 -14.83 -1.97
N LYS A 133 -6.46 -16.15 -2.19
CA LYS A 133 -6.76 -17.13 -1.12
C LYS A 133 -5.63 -17.12 -0.11
N HIS A 134 -5.96 -16.95 1.14
CA HIS A 134 -5.01 -16.94 2.24
C HIS A 134 -5.59 -17.74 3.41
N GLU A 135 -4.86 -18.74 3.89
CA GLU A 135 -5.37 -19.65 4.93
C GLU A 135 -5.17 -19.10 6.35
N ASP A 136 -4.18 -18.20 6.54
CA ASP A 136 -3.74 -17.71 7.85
C ASP A 136 -3.74 -16.16 7.94
N ALA A 137 -4.72 -15.48 7.30
CA ALA A 137 -4.75 -14.02 7.32
C ALA A 137 -5.01 -13.46 8.74
N GLU A 138 -3.94 -13.25 9.50
CA GLU A 138 -4.00 -12.52 10.78
C GLU A 138 -4.20 -11.01 10.57
N LEU A 139 -3.76 -10.48 9.43
CA LEU A 139 -3.93 -9.07 9.07
C LEU A 139 -5.35 -8.78 8.62
N ASN A 140 -6.08 -7.96 9.37
CA ASN A 140 -7.46 -7.58 9.03
C ASN A 140 -7.51 -6.58 7.89
N ALA A 141 -6.69 -5.52 7.91
CA ALA A 141 -6.57 -4.52 6.85
C ALA A 141 -5.16 -3.94 6.78
N VAL A 142 -4.69 -3.62 5.58
CA VAL A 142 -3.41 -2.95 5.33
C VAL A 142 -3.56 -1.95 4.19
N LEU A 143 -3.05 -0.74 4.36
CA LEU A 143 -2.96 0.27 3.30
C LEU A 143 -1.75 -0.04 2.42
N LEU A 144 -2.00 -0.39 1.15
CA LEU A 144 -0.98 -0.71 0.14
C LEU A 144 -0.49 0.54 -0.60
N GLY A 145 -1.34 1.55 -0.75
CA GLY A 145 -1.03 2.74 -1.53
C GLY A 145 -2.00 3.88 -1.28
N ALA A 146 -1.51 5.10 -1.50
CA ALA A 146 -2.28 6.32 -1.40
C ALA A 146 -1.87 7.28 -2.54
N GLU A 147 -2.85 7.90 -3.17
CA GLU A 147 -2.63 8.87 -4.23
C GLU A 147 -3.59 10.05 -4.05
N PHE A 148 -3.11 11.23 -4.40
CA PHE A 148 -3.91 12.44 -4.47
C PHE A 148 -3.67 13.15 -5.80
N LEU A 149 -4.74 13.43 -6.53
CA LEU A 149 -4.73 14.21 -7.76
C LEU A 149 -5.47 15.52 -7.51
N PRO A 150 -4.79 16.67 -7.47
CA PRO A 150 -5.44 17.96 -7.23
C PRO A 150 -6.43 18.29 -8.34
N ALA A 151 -7.49 19.03 -7.99
CA ALA A 151 -8.43 19.54 -8.98
C ALA A 151 -7.73 20.54 -9.90
N VAL A 152 -8.06 20.50 -11.19
CA VAL A 152 -7.56 21.46 -12.19
C VAL A 152 -8.72 22.27 -12.78
N ASP A 153 -8.46 23.54 -13.07
CA ASP A 153 -9.40 24.39 -13.77
C ASP A 153 -9.47 24.06 -15.27
N SER A 154 -10.34 24.75 -15.99
CA SER A 154 -10.49 24.56 -17.44
C SER A 154 -9.25 24.96 -18.27
N GLN A 155 -8.26 25.59 -17.65
CA GLN A 155 -6.99 25.98 -18.25
C GLN A 155 -5.85 25.04 -17.86
N GLY A 156 -6.12 24.03 -17.00
CA GLY A 156 -5.14 23.05 -16.53
C GLY A 156 -4.31 23.52 -15.33
N ASN A 157 -4.68 24.65 -14.69
CA ASN A 157 -4.01 25.08 -13.46
C ASN A 157 -4.59 24.36 -12.25
N THR A 158 -3.74 24.00 -11.29
CA THR A 158 -4.18 23.41 -10.02
C THR A 158 -5.05 24.41 -9.25
N VAL A 159 -6.19 23.95 -8.76
CA VAL A 159 -7.08 24.73 -7.89
C VAL A 159 -6.59 24.57 -6.46
N THR A 160 -6.12 25.66 -5.86
CA THR A 160 -5.39 25.67 -4.58
C THR A 160 -6.24 25.68 -3.31
N ASP A 161 -7.52 25.32 -3.37
CA ASP A 161 -8.35 25.21 -2.14
C ASP A 161 -8.11 23.87 -1.37
N ALA A 162 -6.96 23.24 -1.58
CA ALA A 162 -6.61 21.91 -1.08
C ALA A 162 -6.28 21.84 0.43
N GLU A 163 -6.34 22.96 1.16
CA GLU A 163 -5.87 23.02 2.57
C GLU A 163 -6.77 22.29 3.60
N ALA A 164 -7.94 21.78 3.21
CA ALA A 164 -8.95 21.43 4.22
C ALA A 164 -9.00 19.95 4.64
N LEU A 165 -8.48 18.99 3.90
CA LEU A 165 -8.70 17.55 4.18
C LEU A 165 -7.51 16.62 3.89
N HIS A 166 -6.40 17.12 3.40
CA HIS A 166 -5.17 16.35 3.27
C HIS A 166 -4.14 16.94 4.22
N PRO A 167 -3.41 16.14 4.98
CA PRO A 167 -2.18 16.60 5.58
C PRO A 167 -1.18 16.87 4.43
N GLU A 168 -1.31 18.05 3.78
CA GLU A 168 -0.38 18.49 2.76
C GLU A 168 1.03 18.47 3.34
N GLY A 169 1.95 17.83 2.63
CA GLY A 169 3.35 17.75 3.02
C GLY A 169 3.74 16.55 3.87
N ILE A 170 2.82 15.60 4.16
CA ILE A 170 3.25 14.32 4.73
C ILE A 170 3.72 13.42 3.60
N PRO A 171 5.00 12.97 3.61
CA PRO A 171 5.50 12.00 2.64
C PRO A 171 4.61 10.74 2.60
N ALA A 172 4.42 10.18 1.41
CA ALA A 172 3.57 9.00 1.23
C ALA A 172 3.99 7.83 2.13
N ALA A 173 5.29 7.64 2.34
CA ALA A 173 5.83 6.64 3.26
C ALA A 173 5.34 6.84 4.70
N VAL A 174 5.38 8.08 5.19
CA VAL A 174 4.94 8.42 6.56
C VAL A 174 3.43 8.21 6.69
N LEU A 175 2.64 8.63 5.71
CA LEU A 175 1.19 8.41 5.71
C LEU A 175 0.85 6.91 5.75
N LEU A 176 1.46 6.10 4.86
CA LEU A 176 1.21 4.66 4.84
C LEU A 176 1.64 4.00 6.15
N SER A 177 2.80 4.41 6.69
CA SER A 177 3.32 3.93 7.96
C SER A 177 2.37 4.22 9.12
N GLN A 178 1.93 5.46 9.28
CA GLN A 178 1.00 5.86 10.34
C GLN A 178 -0.33 5.11 10.25
N VAL A 179 -0.91 5.04 9.06
CA VAL A 179 -2.16 4.31 8.83
C VAL A 179 -2.01 2.82 9.13
N ASN A 180 -0.93 2.18 8.69
CA ASN A 180 -0.72 0.76 8.92
C ASN A 180 -0.42 0.43 10.39
N ILE A 181 0.26 1.30 11.14
CA ILE A 181 0.39 1.16 12.59
C ILE A 181 -0.99 1.22 13.27
N GLU A 182 -1.87 2.12 12.83
CA GLU A 182 -3.23 2.23 13.38
C GLU A 182 -4.09 0.99 13.03
N LEU A 183 -3.96 0.47 11.81
CA LEU A 183 -4.70 -0.71 11.34
C LEU A 183 -4.23 -2.02 11.98
N ALA A 184 -2.92 -2.24 12.08
CA ALA A 184 -2.32 -3.52 12.47
C ALA A 184 -1.70 -3.52 13.88
N GLY A 185 -1.32 -2.37 14.42
CA GLY A 185 -0.66 -2.21 15.72
C GLY A 185 0.87 -2.28 15.66
N GLU A 186 1.53 -1.79 16.72
CA GLU A 186 3.00 -1.70 16.79
C GLU A 186 3.68 -3.07 16.93
N ASP A 187 3.05 -4.04 17.57
CA ASP A 187 3.63 -5.38 17.80
C ASP A 187 3.95 -6.12 16.49
N THR A 188 3.24 -5.81 15.40
CA THR A 188 3.48 -6.40 14.07
C THR A 188 4.80 -5.95 13.44
N VAL A 189 5.39 -4.84 13.88
CA VAL A 189 6.67 -4.33 13.36
C VAL A 189 7.81 -5.32 13.64
N GLU A 190 7.91 -5.83 14.87
CA GLU A 190 8.95 -6.81 15.21
C GLU A 190 8.77 -8.12 14.45
N GLN A 191 7.54 -8.58 14.29
CA GLN A 191 7.20 -9.78 13.56
C GLN A 191 7.61 -9.67 12.08
N VAL A 192 7.23 -8.57 11.41
CA VAL A 192 7.66 -8.29 10.03
C VAL A 192 9.18 -8.32 9.89
N MET A 193 9.89 -7.61 10.78
CA MET A 193 11.36 -7.53 10.74
C MET A 193 12.04 -8.88 10.94
N SER A 194 11.41 -9.85 11.60
CA SER A 194 12.01 -11.18 11.79
C SER A 194 12.20 -11.93 10.46
N HIS A 195 11.34 -11.66 9.46
CA HIS A 195 11.28 -12.36 8.17
C HIS A 195 11.88 -11.54 7.00
N VAL A 196 12.43 -10.36 7.28
CA VAL A 196 13.02 -9.49 6.25
C VAL A 196 14.44 -9.97 5.89
N ASP A 197 14.82 -9.80 4.62
CA ASP A 197 16.18 -10.06 4.14
C ASP A 197 17.24 -9.43 5.04
N ARG A 198 18.33 -10.17 5.23
CA ARG A 198 19.41 -9.79 6.17
C ARG A 198 20.05 -8.44 5.84
N GLU A 199 20.27 -8.15 4.55
CA GLU A 199 20.88 -6.89 4.12
C GLU A 199 19.95 -5.72 4.34
N LEU A 200 18.67 -5.88 3.95
CA LEU A 200 17.65 -4.87 4.20
C LEU A 200 17.45 -4.61 5.70
N LYS A 201 17.45 -5.67 6.51
CA LYS A 201 17.36 -5.56 7.98
C LYS A 201 18.52 -4.73 8.56
N ALA A 202 19.74 -4.93 8.06
CA ALA A 202 20.89 -4.13 8.47
C ALA A 202 20.72 -2.65 8.06
N LEU A 203 20.27 -2.38 6.84
CA LEU A 203 20.01 -1.02 6.37
C LEU A 203 18.94 -0.30 7.21
N VAL A 204 17.84 -1.00 7.54
CA VAL A 204 16.78 -0.44 8.39
C VAL A 204 17.31 -0.12 9.79
N HIS A 205 18.13 -1.01 10.36
CA HIS A 205 18.70 -0.81 11.70
C HIS A 205 19.72 0.33 11.71
N ASP A 206 20.64 0.35 10.76
CA ASP A 206 21.75 1.32 10.71
C ASP A 206 21.23 2.74 10.34
N GLY A 207 20.18 2.82 9.53
CA GLY A 207 19.54 4.07 9.15
C GLY A 207 18.39 4.52 10.07
N GLU A 208 18.06 3.74 11.12
CA GLU A 208 16.89 3.98 11.99
C GLU A 208 15.57 4.09 11.19
N LEU A 209 15.45 3.33 10.09
CA LEU A 209 14.37 3.40 9.08
C LEU A 209 13.08 2.67 9.53
N TYR A 210 12.76 2.71 10.80
CA TYR A 210 11.62 1.96 11.36
C TYR A 210 10.26 2.41 10.82
N GLU A 211 10.15 3.65 10.33
CA GLU A 211 8.93 4.15 9.67
C GLU A 211 8.61 3.44 8.34
N PHE A 212 9.60 2.76 7.72
CA PHE A 212 9.37 1.98 6.51
C PHE A 212 8.91 0.53 6.80
N VAL A 213 9.06 0.05 8.03
CA VAL A 213 8.68 -1.33 8.37
C VAL A 213 7.18 -1.60 8.21
N PRO A 214 6.27 -0.70 8.65
CA PRO A 214 4.84 -0.90 8.45
C PRO A 214 4.43 -1.01 6.98
N LEU A 215 5.24 -0.50 6.04
CA LEU A 215 4.98 -0.66 4.60
C LEU A 215 5.12 -2.12 4.14
N LEU A 216 5.93 -2.91 4.83
CA LEU A 216 6.17 -4.30 4.53
C LEU A 216 5.11 -5.23 5.09
N GLN A 217 4.28 -4.77 6.03
CA GLN A 217 3.22 -5.57 6.65
C GLN A 217 2.22 -6.12 5.63
N ALA A 218 1.94 -5.32 4.58
CA ALA A 218 1.05 -5.71 3.50
C ALA A 218 1.51 -6.97 2.74
N LEU A 219 2.80 -7.31 2.82
CA LEU A 219 3.38 -8.41 2.07
C LEU A 219 3.28 -9.76 2.79
N ASP A 220 2.89 -9.77 4.08
CA ASP A 220 2.81 -11.00 4.86
C ASP A 220 4.07 -11.88 4.65
N LEU A 221 5.19 -11.41 5.20
CA LEU A 221 6.51 -12.04 4.97
C LEU A 221 6.69 -13.38 5.69
N GLU A 222 5.74 -13.81 6.53
CA GLU A 222 5.76 -15.15 7.14
C GLU A 222 5.41 -16.23 6.11
N ARG A 223 4.53 -15.92 5.18
CA ARG A 223 4.12 -16.84 4.13
C ARG A 223 5.15 -16.88 2.99
N PRO A 224 5.59 -18.09 2.56
CA PRO A 224 6.51 -18.19 1.42
C PRO A 224 5.91 -17.56 0.15
N ALA A 225 6.75 -16.88 -0.61
CA ALA A 225 6.36 -16.25 -1.86
C ALA A 225 5.93 -17.29 -2.90
N ASN A 226 4.85 -17.02 -3.60
CA ASN A 226 4.35 -17.85 -4.71
C ASN A 226 4.70 -17.20 -6.05
N VAL A 227 5.94 -17.33 -6.47
CA VAL A 227 6.46 -16.81 -7.74
C VAL A 227 6.67 -17.94 -8.75
N SER A 228 6.59 -17.61 -10.05
CA SER A 228 6.95 -18.57 -11.10
C SER A 228 8.44 -18.90 -11.01
N GLU A 229 8.82 -20.13 -11.40
CA GLU A 229 10.22 -20.58 -11.45
C GLU A 229 11.10 -19.60 -12.23
N ARG A 230 10.62 -19.12 -13.38
CA ARG A 230 11.31 -18.12 -14.20
C ARG A 230 11.53 -16.79 -13.45
N SER A 231 10.52 -16.30 -12.72
CA SER A 231 10.65 -15.05 -11.95
C SER A 231 11.62 -15.25 -10.79
N ALA A 232 11.56 -16.39 -10.12
CA ALA A 232 12.49 -16.74 -9.05
C ALA A 232 13.94 -16.78 -9.54
N GLU A 233 14.21 -17.46 -10.67
CA GLU A 233 15.55 -17.50 -11.28
C GLU A 233 16.10 -16.10 -11.59
N LEU A 234 15.26 -15.22 -12.18
CA LEU A 234 15.68 -13.86 -12.51
C LEU A 234 15.97 -13.01 -11.28
N LEU A 235 15.19 -13.18 -10.21
CA LEU A 235 15.23 -12.33 -9.03
C LEU A 235 16.13 -12.86 -7.89
N THR A 236 16.66 -14.08 -8.05
CA THR A 236 17.43 -14.75 -6.98
C THR A 236 18.65 -13.94 -6.53
N ASP A 237 19.33 -13.25 -7.42
CA ASP A 237 20.56 -12.51 -7.09
C ASP A 237 20.33 -11.00 -6.90
N ALA A 238 19.08 -10.52 -6.98
CA ALA A 238 18.80 -9.09 -6.79
C ALA A 238 18.81 -8.73 -5.28
N PRO A 239 19.33 -7.56 -4.86
CA PRO A 239 20.02 -6.55 -5.67
C PRO A 239 21.33 -7.04 -6.28
N VAL A 240 21.64 -6.60 -7.50
CA VAL A 240 22.82 -7.06 -8.26
C VAL A 240 23.97 -6.05 -8.30
N GLU A 241 23.75 -4.84 -7.82
CA GLU A 241 24.79 -3.82 -7.73
C GLU A 241 25.92 -4.31 -6.83
N GLU A 242 27.17 -4.04 -7.24
CA GLU A 242 28.36 -4.50 -6.52
C GLU A 242 28.75 -3.60 -5.35
N ASP A 243 28.49 -2.29 -5.48
CA ASP A 243 28.83 -1.31 -4.47
C ASP A 243 27.69 -1.12 -3.44
N SER A 244 28.04 -0.67 -2.23
CA SER A 244 27.10 -0.55 -1.12
C SER A 244 26.01 0.49 -1.36
N VAL A 245 26.35 1.60 -2.04
CA VAL A 245 25.40 2.69 -2.31
C VAL A 245 24.38 2.24 -3.36
N GLY A 246 24.85 1.60 -4.43
CA GLY A 246 23.97 1.02 -5.46
C GLY A 246 23.04 -0.05 -4.89
N ARG A 247 23.55 -0.92 -3.99
CA ARG A 247 22.72 -1.92 -3.31
C ARG A 247 21.67 -1.28 -2.39
N ALA A 248 22.05 -0.25 -1.61
CA ALA A 248 21.10 0.50 -0.80
C ALA A 248 20.03 1.19 -1.65
N ALA A 249 20.43 1.80 -2.78
CA ALA A 249 19.52 2.41 -3.75
C ALA A 249 18.55 1.37 -4.35
N ALA A 250 19.03 0.15 -4.65
CA ALA A 250 18.19 -0.92 -5.12
C ALA A 250 17.17 -1.37 -4.07
N TRP A 251 17.58 -1.53 -2.81
CA TRP A 251 16.68 -1.84 -1.71
C TRP A 251 15.66 -0.74 -1.46
N ALA A 252 16.08 0.54 -1.45
CA ALA A 252 15.17 1.67 -1.31
C ALA A 252 14.04 1.62 -2.36
N ARG A 253 14.39 1.34 -3.63
CA ARG A 253 13.41 1.20 -4.71
C ARG A 253 12.53 -0.04 -4.57
N ILE A 254 13.06 -1.18 -4.15
CA ILE A 254 12.27 -2.40 -3.93
C ILE A 254 11.23 -2.15 -2.84
N VAL A 255 11.61 -1.54 -1.71
CA VAL A 255 10.68 -1.18 -0.64
C VAL A 255 9.62 -0.22 -1.14
N ALA A 256 10.01 0.85 -1.82
CA ALA A 256 9.07 1.83 -2.36
C ALA A 256 8.09 1.22 -3.38
N LEU A 257 8.58 0.37 -4.29
CA LEU A 257 7.76 -0.33 -5.29
C LEU A 257 6.79 -1.33 -4.65
N SER A 258 7.13 -1.92 -3.50
CA SER A 258 6.27 -2.88 -2.80
C SER A 258 4.98 -2.26 -2.27
N THR A 259 4.94 -0.95 -2.10
CA THR A 259 3.76 -0.21 -1.62
C THR A 259 2.72 0.03 -2.71
N LEU A 260 3.00 -0.30 -3.98
CA LEU A 260 2.13 -0.11 -5.15
C LEU A 260 1.62 1.33 -5.34
N VAL A 261 2.35 2.31 -4.84
CA VAL A 261 2.07 3.73 -5.07
C VAL A 261 2.52 4.18 -6.46
N GLY A 262 2.04 5.34 -6.89
CA GLY A 262 2.44 5.95 -8.16
C GLY A 262 3.94 6.29 -8.24
N ALA A 263 4.45 6.50 -9.46
CA ALA A 263 5.88 6.70 -9.71
C ALA A 263 6.49 7.87 -8.92
N ASP A 264 5.73 8.96 -8.74
CA ASP A 264 6.21 10.12 -7.97
C ASP A 264 6.42 9.78 -6.49
N ASN A 265 5.51 9.01 -5.90
CA ASN A 265 5.63 8.54 -4.52
C ASN A 265 6.77 7.51 -4.34
N VAL A 266 7.01 6.65 -5.33
CA VAL A 266 8.16 5.73 -5.33
C VAL A 266 9.48 6.52 -5.29
N ASP A 267 9.58 7.58 -6.06
CA ASP A 267 10.76 8.46 -6.08
C ASP A 267 10.96 9.13 -4.71
N GLU A 268 9.91 9.76 -4.17
CA GLU A 268 9.94 10.42 -2.85
C GLU A 268 10.34 9.44 -1.72
N MET A 269 9.75 8.24 -1.71
CA MET A 269 10.12 7.20 -0.74
C MET A 269 11.56 6.75 -0.87
N SER A 270 12.04 6.59 -2.12
CA SER A 270 13.42 6.18 -2.36
C SER A 270 14.42 7.26 -1.93
N GLU A 271 14.11 8.53 -2.17
CA GLU A 271 14.91 9.67 -1.71
C GLU A 271 14.95 9.72 -0.17
N SER A 272 13.79 9.61 0.48
CA SER A 272 13.67 9.59 1.94
C SER A 272 14.47 8.45 2.57
N PHE A 273 14.36 7.24 1.99
CA PHE A 273 15.13 6.08 2.43
C PHE A 273 16.63 6.32 2.33
N MET A 274 17.14 6.76 1.18
CA MET A 274 18.57 7.00 0.97
C MET A 274 19.10 8.11 1.85
N GLN A 275 18.31 9.17 2.06
CA GLN A 275 18.64 10.26 2.96
C GLN A 275 18.77 9.79 4.42
N ALA A 276 17.86 8.92 4.88
CA ALA A 276 17.88 8.40 6.24
C ALA A 276 19.03 7.40 6.48
N VAL A 277 19.38 6.58 5.47
CA VAL A 277 20.63 5.77 5.53
C VAL A 277 21.90 6.64 5.57
N GLY A 278 21.79 7.92 5.25
CA GLY A 278 22.90 8.88 5.37
C GLY A 278 23.74 9.05 4.12
N TYR A 279 23.39 8.42 3.01
CA TYR A 279 24.10 8.62 1.75
C TYR A 279 23.88 10.00 1.16
N ARG A 280 24.97 10.63 0.74
CA ARG A 280 24.99 11.93 0.09
C ARG A 280 25.61 11.81 -1.30
N ARG A 281 25.43 12.81 -2.12
CA ARG A 281 25.98 12.87 -3.48
C ARG A 281 27.49 12.74 -3.47
N GLY A 282 28.17 13.31 -2.46
CA GLY A 282 29.63 13.21 -2.27
C GLY A 282 30.15 11.81 -1.95
N ASP A 283 29.29 10.89 -1.48
CA ASP A 283 29.67 9.50 -1.19
C ASP A 283 29.74 8.62 -2.44
N VAL A 284 29.31 9.15 -3.60
CA VAL A 284 29.19 8.40 -4.87
C VAL A 284 30.28 8.81 -5.85
N PRO A 285 31.40 8.06 -5.96
CA PRO A 285 32.52 8.42 -6.85
C PRO A 285 32.11 8.59 -8.32
N GLN A 286 31.13 7.81 -8.79
CA GLN A 286 30.63 7.87 -10.14
C GLN A 286 29.93 9.22 -10.44
N LEU A 287 29.19 9.74 -9.48
CA LEU A 287 28.51 11.03 -9.58
C LEU A 287 29.51 12.18 -9.45
N GLN A 288 30.50 12.08 -8.57
CA GLN A 288 31.55 13.10 -8.41
C GLN A 288 32.27 13.41 -9.71
N ALA A 289 32.52 12.39 -10.56
CA ALA A 289 33.19 12.57 -11.84
C ALA A 289 32.34 13.32 -12.88
N LEU A 290 31.03 13.37 -12.70
CA LEU A 290 30.05 13.97 -13.62
C LEU A 290 29.48 15.29 -13.09
N MET A 291 29.80 15.66 -11.83
CA MET A 291 29.23 16.84 -11.20
C MET A 291 29.70 18.14 -11.87
N PRO A 292 28.78 19.01 -12.29
CA PRO A 292 29.09 20.42 -12.47
C PRO A 292 29.60 21.00 -11.15
N SER A 293 30.55 21.94 -11.26
CA SER A 293 31.21 22.62 -10.10
C SER A 293 30.23 23.30 -9.12
N ASP A 294 28.96 23.34 -9.45
CA ASP A 294 27.91 24.10 -8.75
C ASP A 294 27.04 23.23 -7.84
N LEU A 295 27.24 21.88 -7.81
CA LEU A 295 26.49 20.97 -6.95
C LEU A 295 27.22 20.71 -5.63
N ASP A 296 26.48 20.81 -4.51
CA ASP A 296 27.03 20.56 -3.19
C ASP A 296 27.16 19.02 -2.96
N PRO A 297 28.37 18.54 -2.58
CA PRO A 297 28.57 17.15 -2.21
C PRO A 297 27.67 16.68 -1.04
N GLU A 298 27.28 17.60 -0.16
CA GLU A 298 26.43 17.30 1.00
C GLU A 298 24.94 17.19 0.66
N ASP A 299 24.55 17.52 -0.58
CA ASP A 299 23.17 17.38 -1.03
C ASP A 299 22.72 15.92 -1.00
N PRO A 300 21.44 15.64 -0.65
CA PRO A 300 20.86 14.31 -0.76
C PRO A 300 20.83 13.84 -2.22
N LEU A 301 20.82 12.51 -2.40
CA LEU A 301 20.65 11.90 -3.72
C LEU A 301 19.25 12.17 -4.25
N THR A 302 19.17 12.56 -5.51
CA THR A 302 17.88 12.70 -6.23
C THR A 302 17.36 11.34 -6.71
N ALA A 303 16.08 11.25 -6.97
CA ALA A 303 15.44 10.06 -7.50
C ALA A 303 16.06 9.58 -8.83
N GLU A 304 16.52 10.52 -9.68
CA GLU A 304 17.21 10.18 -10.93
C GLU A 304 18.56 9.51 -10.66
N GLU A 305 19.33 10.05 -9.72
CA GLU A 305 20.62 9.48 -9.27
C GLU A 305 20.40 8.08 -8.62
N ILE A 306 19.38 7.94 -7.78
CA ILE A 306 19.01 6.66 -7.16
C ILE A 306 18.63 5.62 -8.23
N ARG A 307 17.86 6.01 -9.25
CA ARG A 307 17.51 5.14 -10.38
C ARG A 307 18.75 4.69 -11.17
N GLU A 308 19.70 5.59 -11.42
CA GLU A 308 20.93 5.23 -12.13
C GLU A 308 21.81 4.32 -11.27
N LEU A 309 21.94 4.57 -9.96
CA LEU A 309 22.69 3.72 -9.02
C LEU A 309 22.12 2.30 -8.90
N SER A 310 20.80 2.13 -9.05
CA SER A 310 20.07 0.85 -8.95
C SER A 310 19.65 0.29 -10.32
N ARG A 311 20.33 0.69 -11.39
CA ARG A 311 19.91 0.43 -12.77
C ARG A 311 19.89 -1.04 -13.14
N GLU A 312 20.87 -1.83 -12.70
CA GLU A 312 20.95 -3.24 -13.03
C GLU A 312 19.84 -4.06 -12.34
N THR A 313 19.59 -3.81 -11.07
CA THR A 313 18.42 -4.37 -10.36
C THR A 313 17.12 -3.91 -11.02
N GLY A 314 17.01 -2.63 -11.40
CA GLY A 314 15.86 -2.10 -12.13
C GLY A 314 15.59 -2.86 -13.44
N ARG A 315 16.63 -3.27 -14.18
CA ARG A 315 16.50 -4.10 -15.38
C ARG A 315 15.97 -5.50 -15.07
N LEU A 316 16.45 -6.13 -13.99
CA LEU A 316 15.96 -7.44 -13.58
C LEU A 316 14.49 -7.38 -13.16
N LEU A 317 14.10 -6.36 -12.39
CA LEU A 317 12.71 -6.13 -12.00
C LEU A 317 11.81 -5.96 -13.25
N ALA A 318 12.26 -5.19 -14.24
CA ALA A 318 11.52 -5.02 -15.49
C ALA A 318 11.40 -6.33 -16.28
N LEU A 319 12.46 -7.15 -16.35
CA LEU A 319 12.45 -8.46 -17.01
C LEU A 319 11.51 -9.45 -16.33
N ALA A 320 11.44 -9.43 -15.01
CA ALA A 320 10.53 -10.28 -14.24
C ALA A 320 9.08 -9.78 -14.29
N GLY A 321 8.83 -8.53 -14.66
CA GLY A 321 7.52 -7.89 -14.60
C GLY A 321 7.23 -7.20 -13.26
N ALA A 322 8.22 -7.11 -12.36
CA ALA A 322 8.14 -6.47 -11.06
C ALA A 322 8.44 -4.96 -11.11
N GLY A 323 8.65 -4.37 -12.29
CA GLY A 323 8.85 -2.92 -12.45
C GLY A 323 7.61 -2.12 -12.08
N GLY A 324 7.82 -0.84 -11.74
CA GLY A 324 6.77 0.08 -11.27
C GLY A 324 5.66 0.39 -12.27
N TRP A 325 4.69 1.15 -11.83
CA TRP A 325 3.58 1.66 -12.64
C TRP A 325 4.05 2.87 -13.47
N GLY A 326 4.14 2.69 -14.78
CA GLY A 326 4.53 3.76 -15.67
C GLY A 326 6.06 3.93 -15.73
N ALA A 327 6.65 3.56 -16.86
CA ALA A 327 8.05 3.83 -17.12
C ALA A 327 8.24 5.35 -17.26
N ARG A 328 9.15 5.92 -16.48
CA ARG A 328 9.65 7.28 -16.72
C ARG A 328 10.66 7.27 -17.88
N PRO A 329 10.92 8.42 -18.51
CA PRO A 329 11.98 8.51 -19.50
C PRO A 329 13.31 7.98 -18.93
N GLY A 330 13.89 6.97 -19.60
CA GLY A 330 15.15 6.33 -19.16
C GLY A 330 14.99 5.07 -18.31
N GLU A 331 13.79 4.76 -17.81
CA GLU A 331 13.55 3.50 -17.11
C GLU A 331 13.32 2.31 -18.06
N PRO A 332 13.77 1.10 -17.66
CA PRO A 332 13.51 -0.10 -18.43
C PRO A 332 12.01 -0.38 -18.54
N VAL A 333 11.50 -0.49 -19.75
CA VAL A 333 10.11 -0.87 -19.98
C VAL A 333 9.97 -2.38 -19.74
N PRO A 334 8.93 -2.84 -19.01
CA PRO A 334 8.67 -4.28 -18.86
C PRO A 334 8.51 -4.95 -20.23
N LEU A 335 9.35 -5.95 -20.50
CA LEU A 335 9.30 -6.74 -21.75
C LEU A 335 8.27 -7.88 -21.68
N VAL A 336 7.70 -8.10 -20.51
CA VAL A 336 6.71 -9.16 -20.24
C VAL A 336 5.32 -8.55 -20.23
N PRO A 337 4.27 -9.27 -20.64
CA PRO A 337 2.89 -8.83 -20.44
C PRO A 337 2.69 -8.37 -19.00
N ARG A 338 1.91 -7.32 -18.79
CA ARG A 338 1.67 -6.74 -17.47
C ARG A 338 1.30 -7.84 -16.48
N CYS A 339 2.16 -8.07 -15.51
CA CYS A 339 1.83 -8.91 -14.37
C CYS A 339 0.66 -8.33 -13.61
N SER A 340 -0.20 -9.19 -13.07
CA SER A 340 -1.25 -8.77 -12.16
C SER A 340 -0.62 -8.13 -10.91
N MET A 341 -1.39 -7.35 -10.19
CA MET A 341 -0.96 -6.76 -8.92
C MET A 341 -0.52 -7.85 -7.93
N VAL A 342 -1.25 -8.98 -7.89
CA VAL A 342 -0.93 -10.12 -7.02
C VAL A 342 0.42 -10.73 -7.38
N GLU A 343 0.67 -11.02 -8.66
CA GLU A 343 1.96 -11.59 -9.10
C GLU A 343 3.12 -10.65 -8.75
N ARG A 344 2.90 -9.34 -8.83
CA ARG A 344 3.90 -8.35 -8.46
C ARG A 344 4.17 -8.36 -6.95
N LEU A 345 3.13 -8.40 -6.11
CA LEU A 345 3.29 -8.50 -4.67
C LEU A 345 4.03 -9.79 -4.27
N GLU A 346 3.76 -10.92 -4.94
CA GLU A 346 4.52 -12.16 -4.72
C GLU A 346 6.00 -12.02 -5.09
N MET A 347 6.33 -11.28 -6.16
CA MET A 347 7.72 -11.01 -6.52
C MET A 347 8.42 -10.12 -5.49
N TYR A 348 7.77 -9.08 -4.97
CA TYR A 348 8.35 -8.26 -3.89
C TYR A 348 8.49 -9.07 -2.60
N ARG A 349 7.51 -9.89 -2.24
CA ARG A 349 7.62 -10.81 -1.11
C ARG A 349 8.85 -11.70 -1.26
N PHE A 350 9.04 -12.31 -2.42
CA PHE A 350 10.21 -13.13 -2.72
C PHE A 350 11.54 -12.38 -2.52
N LEU A 351 11.64 -11.13 -2.98
CA LEU A 351 12.82 -10.29 -2.81
C LEU A 351 13.09 -9.94 -1.35
N LEU A 352 12.05 -9.74 -0.57
CA LEU A 352 12.14 -9.27 0.81
C LEU A 352 12.35 -10.40 1.84
N GLN A 353 12.15 -11.67 1.47
CA GLN A 353 12.19 -12.86 2.36
C GLN A 353 13.52 -13.59 2.38
N ARG A 354 14.66 -13.05 2.25
CA ARG A 354 15.92 -13.83 2.19
C ARG A 354 16.65 -14.05 3.49
#